data_782f3e24d80d12e8ea85fbea311be184
#
_entry.id   782f3e24d80d12e8ea85fbea311be184
#
_cell.length_a   1.000
_cell.length_b   1.000
_cell.length_c   1.000
_cell.angle_alpha   90.00
_cell.angle_beta   90.00
_cell.angle_gamma   90.00
#
_symmetry.space_group_name_H-M   'P 1'
#
loop_
_entity.id
_entity.type
_entity.pdbx_description
1 polymer ?
#
loop_
_entity_poly.entity_id
_entity_poly.type
_entity_poly.pdbx_seq_one_letter_code
_entity_poly.pdbx_strand_id
1 'polypeptide(L)'
;MAYFEEENGHNNDFGVALPSELWLAIFEKFNPVYDDIFTLCLVCKSWRSIIFTNTDPSLWEKIIVKNVRNCSYDSAILGRFRTIIKLFGRFVKLIRLQKCHELFTEILLLYAPRLSFLTTLEITGMPWSKRLLRALSCQKSLGNVTLEGSLILEGIFNEDDLQHIAESFPQVRNLCLQYSVVKPDWITTVRGVMMSKYNHHITCLELERARIDASDLRDSVKELKGLKKFSYGNDQIHGLPSTQQLHLNSKSLMEVELFQVGDFAEYDFVFPKLKKLTLNGCTSVCKLGIDASALRCLCLLLCVEVRKLNRITANSLHELKLRRCNALIPAELISLLVRNPDIKSLELEVYWSSLRLDQHSTPSLENIKIFDNGERLTSVDIRCPKLQHLMIKKSMTRSTILKAVSISSFDVKKIVVSDVPNLRKITIEADRVAYLELNFERRLDHVKPTEYTKLSFRSRMCQLKIKHLVIKKCNLKALVVSLCNVQHISLEYCNLDCPVGDLIQNCGMVESLTLKNCYGPCQLNLNSEHLKELHVVSCASLLMDHINLACPSLVVLNVSGLSFLPSQEEVHFIASNVRELSPFLGSIKFSH
;
A
#
# COMPACT_ATOMS: atom_id res chain seq x y z
N MET A 1 -25.28 26.02 42.06
CA MET A 1 -26.66 25.62 41.70
C MET A 1 -27.48 26.89 41.63
N ALA A 2 -27.75 27.41 40.46
CA ALA A 2 -28.64 28.55 40.25
C ALA A 2 -29.88 28.01 39.56
N TYR A 3 -31.01 28.34 40.12
CA TYR A 3 -32.34 28.06 39.60
C TYR A 3 -32.54 28.84 38.31
N PHE A 4 -32.88 28.13 37.23
CA PHE A 4 -33.42 28.72 36.01
C PHE A 4 -34.92 28.44 35.99
N GLU A 5 -35.69 29.52 36.02
CA GLU A 5 -37.14 29.53 35.87
C GLU A 5 -37.55 29.05 34.48
N GLU A 6 -38.63 28.28 34.45
CA GLU A 6 -39.30 27.82 33.25
C GLU A 6 -39.94 28.99 32.50
N GLU A 7 -39.34 29.46 31.41
CA GLU A 7 -40.04 30.23 30.40
C GLU A 7 -40.60 29.27 29.31
N ASN A 8 -41.92 29.25 29.22
CA ASN A 8 -42.71 28.63 28.16
C ASN A 8 -42.43 29.35 26.82
N GLY A 9 -41.41 28.95 26.10
CA GLY A 9 -41.10 29.40 24.75
C GLY A 9 -41.52 28.36 23.72
N HIS A 10 -42.32 28.74 22.76
CA HIS A 10 -42.72 27.94 21.60
C HIS A 10 -41.49 27.30 20.93
N ASN A 11 -41.39 25.98 21.04
CA ASN A 11 -40.40 25.19 20.32
C ASN A 11 -40.78 25.16 18.83
N ASN A 12 -40.12 25.99 18.04
CA ASN A 12 -39.99 25.74 16.61
C ASN A 12 -38.98 24.58 16.42
N ASP A 13 -39.46 23.35 16.44
CA ASP A 13 -38.71 22.17 16.06
C ASP A 13 -38.44 22.22 14.54
N PHE A 14 -37.44 22.97 14.12
CA PHE A 14 -36.85 22.89 12.82
C PHE A 14 -35.85 21.70 12.81
N GLY A 15 -36.34 20.50 12.59
CA GLY A 15 -35.49 19.37 12.37
C GLY A 15 -36.32 18.13 12.11
N VAL A 16 -36.16 17.54 10.94
CA VAL A 16 -36.55 16.15 10.74
C VAL A 16 -35.92 15.37 11.89
N ALA A 17 -36.77 14.91 12.83
CA ALA A 17 -36.31 14.20 14.02
C ALA A 17 -35.73 12.84 13.57
N LEU A 18 -34.42 12.81 13.32
CA LEU A 18 -33.74 11.54 13.09
C LEU A 18 -33.91 10.67 14.35
N PRO A 19 -34.15 9.36 14.18
CA PRO A 19 -34.13 8.42 15.29
C PRO A 19 -32.83 8.51 16.11
N SER A 20 -32.92 8.24 17.41
CA SER A 20 -31.76 8.31 18.34
C SER A 20 -30.59 7.43 17.88
N GLU A 21 -30.89 6.30 17.24
CA GLU A 21 -29.92 5.35 16.71
C GLU A 21 -29.11 5.97 15.56
N LEU A 22 -29.74 6.76 14.69
CA LEU A 22 -29.04 7.46 13.61
C LEU A 22 -28.16 8.61 14.15
N TRP A 23 -28.65 9.35 15.16
CA TRP A 23 -27.81 10.35 15.84
C TRP A 23 -26.61 9.70 16.50
N LEU A 24 -26.78 8.55 17.17
CA LEU A 24 -25.69 7.82 17.77
C LEU A 24 -24.66 7.40 16.71
N ALA A 25 -25.11 6.83 15.59
CA ALA A 25 -24.24 6.43 14.48
C ALA A 25 -23.47 7.61 13.86
N ILE A 26 -24.05 8.82 13.87
CA ILE A 26 -23.37 10.06 13.48
C ILE A 26 -22.32 10.44 14.53
N PHE A 27 -22.68 10.43 15.82
CA PHE A 27 -21.76 10.81 16.89
C PHE A 27 -20.58 9.84 17.03
N GLU A 28 -20.75 8.55 16.72
CA GLU A 28 -19.67 7.56 16.67
C GLU A 28 -18.58 7.88 15.64
N LYS A 29 -18.85 8.74 14.65
CA LYS A 29 -17.85 9.20 13.70
C LYS A 29 -16.92 10.27 14.27
N PHE A 30 -17.31 10.93 15.33
CA PHE A 30 -16.47 11.91 16.01
C PHE A 30 -15.44 11.21 16.89
N ASN A 31 -14.26 11.81 16.96
CA ASN A 31 -13.29 11.42 17.98
C ASN A 31 -13.60 12.21 19.24
N PRO A 32 -14.02 11.58 20.36
CA PRO A 32 -14.51 12.30 21.52
C PRO A 32 -13.46 13.19 22.22
N VAL A 33 -12.17 13.00 21.89
CA VAL A 33 -11.08 13.82 22.46
C VAL A 33 -10.78 15.05 21.59
N TYR A 34 -10.79 14.89 20.26
CA TYR A 34 -10.47 15.99 19.33
C TYR A 34 -11.68 16.82 18.98
N ASP A 35 -12.78 16.14 18.70
CA ASP A 35 -14.03 16.81 18.35
C ASP A 35 -14.73 17.25 19.64
N ASP A 36 -15.28 18.46 19.63
CA ASP A 36 -15.94 19.00 20.81
C ASP A 36 -17.35 18.43 20.97
N ILE A 37 -17.41 17.12 21.25
CA ILE A 37 -18.68 16.41 21.42
C ILE A 37 -19.51 16.97 22.59
N PHE A 38 -18.88 17.59 23.60
CA PHE A 38 -19.56 18.22 24.69
C PHE A 38 -20.31 19.48 24.27
N THR A 39 -19.85 20.19 23.23
CA THR A 39 -20.57 21.33 22.65
C THR A 39 -21.88 20.87 22.00
N LEU A 40 -21.93 19.66 21.46
CA LEU A 40 -23.17 19.09 20.91
C LEU A 40 -24.25 18.93 22.00
N CYS A 41 -23.85 18.73 23.25
CA CYS A 41 -24.79 18.67 24.38
C CYS A 41 -25.50 20.01 24.68
N LEU A 42 -24.98 21.10 24.13
CA LEU A 42 -25.58 22.45 24.27
C LEU A 42 -26.59 22.75 23.16
N VAL A 43 -26.61 21.97 22.09
CA VAL A 43 -27.48 22.21 20.92
C VAL A 43 -28.95 21.97 21.28
N CYS A 44 -29.26 20.80 21.86
CA CYS A 44 -30.61 20.50 22.32
C CYS A 44 -30.63 19.43 23.44
N LYS A 45 -31.75 19.36 24.16
CA LYS A 45 -31.95 18.38 25.26
C LYS A 45 -31.86 16.92 24.75
N SER A 46 -32.34 16.66 23.54
CA SER A 46 -32.28 15.32 22.92
C SER A 46 -30.86 14.86 22.70
N TRP A 47 -29.98 15.66 22.08
CA TRP A 47 -28.58 15.32 21.86
C TRP A 47 -27.83 15.13 23.18
N ARG A 48 -28.09 15.99 24.15
CA ARG A 48 -27.54 15.84 25.50
C ARG A 48 -27.95 14.51 26.13
N SER A 49 -29.21 14.12 25.99
CA SER A 49 -29.70 12.83 26.47
C SER A 49 -29.00 11.68 25.76
N ILE A 50 -28.91 11.70 24.43
CA ILE A 50 -28.22 10.65 23.65
C ILE A 50 -26.78 10.51 24.11
N ILE A 51 -26.04 11.61 24.29
CA ILE A 51 -24.61 11.57 24.62
C ILE A 51 -24.38 11.12 26.09
N PHE A 52 -25.22 11.52 27.03
CA PHE A 52 -25.00 11.27 28.48
C PHE A 52 -25.78 10.10 29.04
N THR A 53 -26.99 9.84 28.53
CA THR A 53 -27.90 8.85 29.12
C THR A 53 -28.07 7.59 28.27
N ASN A 54 -27.53 7.60 27.03
CA ASN A 54 -27.64 6.44 26.18
C ASN A 54 -26.97 5.23 26.85
N THR A 55 -27.69 4.14 26.89
CA THR A 55 -27.23 2.86 27.43
C THR A 55 -26.19 2.19 26.51
N ASP A 56 -26.05 2.66 25.27
CA ASP A 56 -25.06 2.15 24.34
C ASP A 56 -23.69 2.82 24.58
N PRO A 57 -22.70 2.08 25.06
CA PRO A 57 -21.37 2.61 25.37
C PRO A 57 -20.50 2.86 24.14
N SER A 58 -20.96 2.58 22.92
CA SER A 58 -20.17 2.58 21.68
C SER A 58 -19.39 3.87 21.44
N LEU A 59 -19.99 5.03 21.74
CA LEU A 59 -19.35 6.35 21.63
C LEU A 59 -18.07 6.48 22.47
N TRP A 60 -18.02 5.84 23.63
CA TRP A 60 -16.94 5.97 24.61
C TRP A 60 -16.01 4.77 24.65
N GLU A 61 -16.30 3.71 23.89
CA GLU A 61 -15.51 2.47 23.90
C GLU A 61 -14.07 2.68 23.45
N LYS A 62 -13.83 3.63 22.54
CA LYS A 62 -12.53 3.83 21.90
C LYS A 62 -12.03 5.25 22.09
N ILE A 63 -10.92 5.38 22.77
CA ILE A 63 -10.24 6.67 22.97
C ILE A 63 -8.89 6.63 22.28
N ILE A 64 -8.71 7.49 21.27
CA ILE A 64 -7.49 7.55 20.47
C ILE A 64 -6.95 8.99 20.52
N VAL A 65 -5.73 9.15 21.05
CA VAL A 65 -5.03 10.45 21.12
C VAL A 65 -3.69 10.33 20.41
N LYS A 66 -3.40 11.28 19.49
CA LYS A 66 -2.16 11.26 18.68
C LYS A 66 -1.52 12.64 18.60
N ASN A 67 -0.17 12.65 18.68
CA ASN A 67 0.65 13.85 18.42
C ASN A 67 0.40 15.06 19.33
N VAL A 68 -0.07 14.85 20.57
CA VAL A 68 -0.31 15.90 21.56
C VAL A 68 0.93 16.02 22.46
N ARG A 69 1.99 16.66 21.96
CA ARG A 69 3.29 16.75 22.65
C ARG A 69 3.42 17.95 23.58
N ASN A 70 2.70 19.02 23.32
CA ASN A 70 2.79 20.27 24.09
C ASN A 70 1.46 20.61 24.73
N CYS A 71 1.36 20.36 26.05
CA CYS A 71 0.14 20.58 26.80
C CYS A 71 -0.26 22.06 26.97
N SER A 72 0.64 23.01 26.74
CA SER A 72 0.30 24.43 26.80
C SER A 72 -0.58 24.87 25.64
N TYR A 73 -0.38 24.28 24.44
CA TYR A 73 -1.21 24.55 23.27
C TYR A 73 -2.45 23.64 23.21
N ASP A 74 -2.34 22.44 23.76
CA ASP A 74 -3.36 21.39 23.66
C ASP A 74 -4.11 21.18 24.98
N SER A 75 -4.19 22.20 25.84
CA SER A 75 -4.86 22.12 27.17
C SER A 75 -6.33 21.69 27.08
N ALA A 76 -7.02 22.10 26.02
CA ALA A 76 -8.40 21.68 25.75
C ALA A 76 -8.53 20.17 25.52
N ILE A 77 -7.62 19.58 24.73
CA ILE A 77 -7.57 18.13 24.44
C ILE A 77 -7.31 17.35 25.74
N LEU A 78 -6.34 17.80 26.53
CA LEU A 78 -6.04 17.18 27.82
C LEU A 78 -7.22 17.28 28.79
N GLY A 79 -7.89 18.43 28.84
CA GLY A 79 -9.09 18.64 29.63
C GLY A 79 -10.25 17.76 29.24
N ARG A 80 -10.53 17.62 27.93
CA ARG A 80 -11.54 16.71 27.40
C ARG A 80 -11.19 15.25 27.71
N PHE A 81 -9.96 14.83 27.47
CA PHE A 81 -9.49 13.49 27.81
C PHE A 81 -9.72 13.17 29.28
N ARG A 82 -9.31 14.08 30.19
CA ARG A 82 -9.55 13.94 31.63
C ARG A 82 -11.04 13.81 31.96
N THR A 83 -11.89 14.64 31.35
CA THR A 83 -13.35 14.63 31.57
C THR A 83 -13.96 13.31 31.10
N ILE A 84 -13.56 12.82 29.92
CA ILE A 84 -14.03 11.55 29.35
C ILE A 84 -13.66 10.38 30.29
N ILE A 85 -12.39 10.28 30.70
CA ILE A 85 -11.95 9.19 31.58
C ILE A 85 -12.67 9.29 32.94
N LYS A 86 -12.84 10.50 33.47
CA LYS A 86 -13.56 10.73 34.73
C LYS A 86 -15.04 10.32 34.67
N LEU A 87 -15.74 10.63 33.59
CA LEU A 87 -17.19 10.39 33.48
C LEU A 87 -17.52 9.03 32.87
N PHE A 88 -16.79 8.64 31.84
CA PHE A 88 -17.11 7.50 30.98
C PHE A 88 -16.08 6.37 31.01
N GLY A 89 -15.06 6.48 31.87
CA GLY A 89 -13.97 5.47 31.94
C GLY A 89 -14.45 4.03 32.08
N ARG A 90 -15.59 3.82 32.75
CA ARG A 90 -16.22 2.48 32.90
C ARG A 90 -16.71 1.87 31.57
N PHE A 91 -16.86 2.63 30.50
CA PHE A 91 -17.27 2.14 29.19
C PHE A 91 -16.10 1.97 28.23
N VAL A 92 -14.92 2.48 28.60
CA VAL A 92 -13.74 2.48 27.73
C VAL A 92 -13.17 1.07 27.65
N LYS A 93 -13.10 0.53 26.43
CA LYS A 93 -12.50 -0.77 26.09
C LYS A 93 -11.12 -0.65 25.48
N LEU A 94 -10.87 0.43 24.72
CA LEU A 94 -9.60 0.70 24.04
C LEU A 94 -9.09 2.11 24.35
N ILE A 95 -7.84 2.19 24.79
CA ILE A 95 -7.09 3.45 24.88
C ILE A 95 -5.84 3.33 24.02
N ARG A 96 -5.66 4.30 23.11
CA ARG A 96 -4.46 4.44 22.30
C ARG A 96 -3.88 5.83 22.46
N LEU A 97 -2.67 5.92 23.02
CA LEU A 97 -1.88 7.13 23.17
C LEU A 97 -0.64 7.04 22.28
N GLN A 98 -0.52 7.92 21.29
CA GLN A 98 0.60 7.92 20.35
C GLN A 98 1.30 9.27 20.31
N LYS A 99 2.57 9.32 20.70
CA LYS A 99 3.38 10.57 20.72
C LYS A 99 2.68 11.69 21.53
N CYS A 100 2.15 11.33 22.68
CA CYS A 100 1.47 12.26 23.59
C CYS A 100 2.38 12.69 24.73
N HIS A 101 1.97 13.74 25.44
CA HIS A 101 2.64 14.19 26.67
C HIS A 101 2.37 13.23 27.84
N GLU A 102 3.32 13.11 28.78
CA GLU A 102 3.21 12.20 29.95
C GLU A 102 1.98 12.43 30.83
N LEU A 103 1.43 13.66 30.87
CA LEU A 103 0.22 13.97 31.63
C LEU A 103 -0.99 13.10 31.24
N PHE A 104 -1.03 12.53 30.04
CA PHE A 104 -2.08 11.59 29.66
C PHE A 104 -1.98 10.30 30.47
N THR A 105 -0.76 9.79 30.72
CA THR A 105 -0.55 8.61 31.58
C THR A 105 -0.85 8.91 33.04
N GLU A 106 -0.57 10.11 33.53
CA GLU A 106 -0.92 10.55 34.88
C GLU A 106 -2.45 10.64 35.09
N ILE A 107 -3.18 11.09 34.07
CA ILE A 107 -4.66 11.07 34.11
C ILE A 107 -5.17 9.62 34.15
N LEU A 108 -4.61 8.72 33.35
CA LEU A 108 -4.99 7.30 33.40
C LEU A 108 -4.67 6.70 34.77
N LEU A 109 -3.53 7.03 35.35
CA LEU A 109 -3.16 6.59 36.71
C LEU A 109 -4.18 7.08 37.76
N LEU A 110 -4.55 8.36 37.69
CA LEU A 110 -5.52 8.96 38.64
C LEU A 110 -6.90 8.31 38.58
N TYR A 111 -7.33 7.92 37.36
CA TYR A 111 -8.66 7.36 37.14
C TYR A 111 -8.63 5.85 36.80
N ALA A 112 -7.52 5.16 37.04
CA ALA A 112 -7.40 3.71 36.81
C ALA A 112 -8.58 2.90 37.38
N PRO A 113 -9.12 3.19 38.58
CA PRO A 113 -10.28 2.48 39.13
C PRO A 113 -11.55 2.56 38.28
N ARG A 114 -11.64 3.53 37.37
CA ARG A 114 -12.79 3.69 36.47
C ARG A 114 -12.66 2.94 35.16
N LEU A 115 -11.49 2.39 34.87
CA LEU A 115 -11.19 1.67 33.61
C LEU A 115 -11.47 0.17 33.71
N SER A 116 -12.59 -0.21 34.36
CA SER A 116 -12.91 -1.60 34.69
C SER A 116 -13.14 -2.52 33.46
N PHE A 117 -13.52 -1.96 32.32
CA PHE A 117 -13.73 -2.72 31.07
C PHE A 117 -12.62 -2.56 30.05
N LEU A 118 -11.49 -1.95 30.43
CA LEU A 118 -10.36 -1.76 29.52
C LEU A 118 -9.78 -3.13 29.12
N THR A 119 -9.86 -3.43 27.81
CA THR A 119 -9.32 -4.66 27.21
C THR A 119 -8.05 -4.42 26.42
N THR A 120 -7.86 -3.19 25.92
CA THR A 120 -6.73 -2.85 25.04
C THR A 120 -6.10 -1.54 25.48
N LEU A 121 -4.79 -1.56 25.73
CA LEU A 121 -3.98 -0.39 26.06
C LEU A 121 -2.77 -0.31 25.12
N GLU A 122 -2.65 0.80 24.40
CA GLU A 122 -1.55 1.08 23.46
C GLU A 122 -0.90 2.41 23.84
N ILE A 123 0.38 2.37 24.21
CA ILE A 123 1.19 3.56 24.57
C ILE A 123 2.45 3.53 23.71
N THR A 124 2.54 4.42 22.71
CA THR A 124 3.66 4.46 21.75
C THR A 124 4.19 5.88 21.56
N GLY A 125 5.50 6.04 21.35
CA GLY A 125 6.14 7.35 21.17
C GLY A 125 6.16 8.22 22.43
N MET A 126 5.95 7.61 23.60
CA MET A 126 6.03 8.24 24.92
C MET A 126 6.41 7.19 25.97
N PRO A 127 7.04 7.58 27.09
CA PRO A 127 7.41 6.64 28.14
C PRO A 127 6.18 5.98 28.78
N TRP A 128 6.25 4.68 28.96
CA TRP A 128 5.26 3.97 29.76
C TRP A 128 5.56 4.10 31.27
N SER A 129 4.55 3.86 32.10
CA SER A 129 4.67 4.00 33.54
C SER A 129 4.39 2.68 34.29
N LYS A 130 5.38 2.16 35.03
CA LYS A 130 5.18 1.02 35.94
C LYS A 130 4.03 1.27 36.94
N ARG A 131 3.89 2.52 37.41
CA ARG A 131 2.81 2.90 38.33
C ARG A 131 1.44 2.72 37.72
N LEU A 132 1.29 3.11 36.44
CA LEU A 132 0.04 2.91 35.70
C LEU A 132 -0.31 1.44 35.56
N LEU A 133 0.66 0.62 35.14
CA LEU A 133 0.42 -0.82 35.00
C LEU A 133 0.05 -1.47 36.34
N ARG A 134 0.72 -1.11 37.43
CA ARG A 134 0.36 -1.55 38.78
C ARG A 134 -1.04 -1.12 39.18
N ALA A 135 -1.41 0.12 38.94
CA ALA A 135 -2.74 0.63 39.25
C ALA A 135 -3.83 -0.11 38.47
N LEU A 136 -3.59 -0.41 37.19
CA LEU A 136 -4.51 -1.20 36.37
C LEU A 136 -4.58 -2.66 36.83
N SER A 137 -3.45 -3.28 37.21
CA SER A 137 -3.41 -4.67 37.67
C SER A 137 -4.05 -4.87 39.05
N CYS A 138 -3.92 -3.92 39.96
CA CYS A 138 -4.53 -3.96 41.28
C CYS A 138 -6.08 -3.99 41.24
N GLN A 139 -6.68 -3.59 40.12
CA GLN A 139 -8.13 -3.71 39.92
C GLN A 139 -8.63 -5.16 39.85
N LYS A 140 -7.75 -6.13 39.65
CA LYS A 140 -8.08 -7.57 39.64
C LYS A 140 -8.65 -8.06 40.96
N SER A 141 -8.27 -7.46 42.08
CA SER A 141 -8.81 -7.83 43.40
C SER A 141 -10.31 -7.53 43.53
N LEU A 142 -10.87 -6.69 42.65
CA LEU A 142 -12.29 -6.36 42.51
C LEU A 142 -12.97 -7.12 41.36
N GLY A 143 -12.27 -8.03 40.69
CA GLY A 143 -12.83 -8.97 39.70
C GLY A 143 -13.02 -8.46 38.29
N ASN A 144 -12.61 -7.23 37.91
CA ASN A 144 -13.18 -6.59 36.73
C ASN A 144 -12.22 -6.06 35.65
N VAL A 145 -10.89 -6.04 35.81
CA VAL A 145 -10.01 -5.64 34.70
C VAL A 145 -9.23 -6.81 34.15
N THR A 146 -9.67 -7.29 32.99
CA THR A 146 -8.91 -8.26 32.20
C THR A 146 -8.48 -7.61 30.91
N LEU A 147 -7.20 -7.21 30.79
CA LEU A 147 -6.63 -6.88 29.50
C LEU A 147 -6.51 -8.16 28.67
N GLU A 148 -7.65 -8.63 28.13
CA GLU A 148 -7.69 -9.80 27.26
C GLU A 148 -7.33 -9.49 25.82
N GLY A 149 -7.29 -8.20 25.43
CA GLY A 149 -6.99 -7.73 24.09
C GLY A 149 -5.51 -7.51 23.85
N SER A 150 -5.11 -6.28 23.59
CA SER A 150 -3.74 -5.92 23.23
C SER A 150 -3.10 -5.02 24.27
N LEU A 151 -1.85 -5.31 24.61
CA LEU A 151 -0.97 -4.44 25.37
C LEU A 151 0.21 -4.06 24.47
N ILE A 152 0.28 -2.79 24.06
CA ILE A 152 1.35 -2.23 23.23
C ILE A 152 2.05 -1.14 24.01
N LEU A 153 3.34 -1.33 24.28
CA LEU A 153 4.15 -0.41 25.06
C LEU A 153 5.44 -0.10 24.31
N GLU A 154 5.86 1.18 24.35
CA GLU A 154 7.17 1.61 23.86
C GLU A 154 8.01 2.12 25.03
N GLY A 155 9.27 1.66 25.13
CA GLY A 155 10.16 2.09 26.20
C GLY A 155 11.39 1.21 26.35
N ILE A 156 12.02 1.30 27.52
CA ILE A 156 13.15 0.45 27.91
C ILE A 156 12.60 -0.61 28.87
N PHE A 157 12.75 -1.88 28.53
CA PHE A 157 12.27 -3.01 29.33
C PHE A 157 13.46 -3.85 29.82
N ASN A 158 13.47 -4.16 31.10
CA ASN A 158 14.37 -5.16 31.67
C ASN A 158 13.58 -6.43 32.04
N GLU A 159 14.25 -7.44 32.57
CA GLU A 159 13.63 -8.72 32.94
C GLU A 159 12.54 -8.55 34.02
N ASP A 160 12.79 -7.71 35.03
CA ASP A 160 11.80 -7.39 36.09
C ASP A 160 10.56 -6.70 35.50
N ASP A 161 10.73 -5.88 34.47
CA ASP A 161 9.60 -5.22 33.79
C ASP A 161 8.74 -6.23 33.05
N LEU A 162 9.36 -7.17 32.34
CA LEU A 162 8.66 -8.23 31.62
C LEU A 162 7.96 -9.18 32.60
N GLN A 163 8.62 -9.53 33.70
CA GLN A 163 8.00 -10.33 34.76
C GLN A 163 6.79 -9.61 35.35
N HIS A 164 6.92 -8.33 35.63
CA HIS A 164 5.82 -7.52 36.16
C HIS A 164 4.64 -7.43 35.18
N ILE A 165 4.88 -7.25 33.90
CA ILE A 165 3.85 -7.24 32.84
C ILE A 165 3.15 -8.61 32.82
N ALA A 166 3.91 -9.70 32.82
CA ALA A 166 3.36 -11.05 32.78
C ALA A 166 2.50 -11.40 34.01
N GLU A 167 2.95 -10.98 35.18
CA GLU A 167 2.20 -11.17 36.43
C GLU A 167 0.95 -10.30 36.52
N SER A 168 1.04 -9.07 36.00
CA SER A 168 -0.06 -8.11 36.02
C SER A 168 -1.16 -8.46 35.01
N PHE A 169 -0.81 -8.96 33.83
CA PHE A 169 -1.73 -9.15 32.72
C PHE A 169 -1.61 -10.55 32.07
N PRO A 170 -1.79 -11.64 32.81
CA PRO A 170 -1.59 -13.01 32.28
C PRO A 170 -2.57 -13.41 31.19
N GLN A 171 -3.68 -12.68 31.01
CA GLN A 171 -4.73 -12.96 30.03
C GLN A 171 -4.54 -12.21 28.69
N VAL A 172 -3.48 -11.38 28.56
CA VAL A 172 -3.20 -10.65 27.32
C VAL A 172 -2.99 -11.64 26.18
N ARG A 173 -3.70 -11.39 25.06
CA ARG A 173 -3.59 -12.22 23.84
C ARG A 173 -2.57 -11.65 22.86
N ASN A 174 -2.47 -10.32 22.79
CA ASN A 174 -1.56 -9.64 21.89
C ASN A 174 -0.61 -8.77 22.71
N LEU A 175 0.66 -9.13 22.76
CA LEU A 175 1.71 -8.36 23.43
C LEU A 175 2.67 -7.81 22.39
N CYS A 176 2.80 -6.47 22.35
CA CYS A 176 3.77 -5.77 21.51
C CYS A 176 4.65 -4.89 22.40
N LEU A 177 5.95 -5.13 22.39
CA LEU A 177 6.95 -4.37 23.12
C LEU A 177 7.90 -3.71 22.10
N GLN A 178 7.89 -2.38 22.06
CA GLN A 178 8.76 -1.58 21.20
C GLN A 178 9.85 -0.95 22.08
N TYR A 179 11.10 -1.32 21.86
CA TYR A 179 12.21 -0.77 22.63
C TYR A 179 12.64 0.57 22.06
N SER A 180 12.55 1.63 22.85
CA SER A 180 12.91 3.00 22.42
C SER A 180 14.43 3.23 22.32
N VAL A 181 15.22 2.50 23.11
CA VAL A 181 16.68 2.56 23.10
C VAL A 181 17.24 1.15 23.27
N VAL A 182 18.03 0.72 22.30
CA VAL A 182 18.80 -0.53 22.43
C VAL A 182 20.16 -0.17 23.01
N LYS A 183 20.44 -0.59 24.25
CA LYS A 183 21.80 -0.54 24.79
C LYS A 183 22.57 -1.72 24.22
N PRO A 184 23.82 -1.52 23.71
CA PRO A 184 24.60 -2.58 23.05
C PRO A 184 24.80 -3.84 23.89
N ASP A 185 24.80 -3.69 25.22
CA ASP A 185 25.12 -4.77 26.16
C ASP A 185 23.88 -5.44 26.77
N TRP A 186 22.67 -5.06 26.31
CA TRP A 186 21.43 -5.61 26.85
C TRP A 186 20.94 -6.78 26.00
N ILE A 187 21.15 -7.99 26.49
CA ILE A 187 20.45 -9.20 26.02
C ILE A 187 19.30 -9.42 26.99
N THR A 188 18.07 -9.32 26.48
CA THR A 188 16.89 -9.57 27.31
C THR A 188 16.58 -11.06 27.31
N THR A 189 16.66 -11.70 28.46
CA THR A 189 16.22 -13.08 28.65
C THR A 189 14.70 -13.11 28.71
N VAL A 190 14.06 -13.29 27.56
CA VAL A 190 12.59 -13.37 27.44
C VAL A 190 12.06 -14.70 27.95
N ARG A 191 12.94 -15.72 28.05
CA ARG A 191 12.60 -17.11 28.28
C ARG A 191 11.84 -17.38 29.57
N GLY A 192 12.38 -16.97 30.70
CA GLY A 192 11.82 -17.33 32.02
C GLY A 192 10.45 -16.72 32.26
N VAL A 193 10.23 -15.52 31.77
CA VAL A 193 9.03 -14.71 32.04
C VAL A 193 7.90 -15.05 31.09
N MET A 194 8.19 -15.17 29.80
CA MET A 194 7.16 -15.41 28.79
C MET A 194 6.60 -16.83 28.86
N MET A 195 7.43 -17.80 29.22
CA MET A 195 7.07 -19.21 29.19
C MET A 195 6.20 -19.65 30.33
N SER A 196 6.44 -19.15 31.54
CA SER A 196 5.70 -19.64 32.73
C SER A 196 4.27 -19.10 32.81
N LYS A 197 4.02 -17.91 32.28
CA LYS A 197 2.75 -17.19 32.49
C LYS A 197 1.88 -17.06 31.21
N TYR A 198 2.50 -16.94 30.03
CA TYR A 198 1.78 -16.68 28.76
C TYR A 198 1.56 -17.91 27.88
N ASN A 199 2.04 -19.07 28.27
CA ASN A 199 2.14 -20.27 27.43
C ASN A 199 0.88 -20.62 26.61
N HIS A 200 -0.32 -20.35 27.13
CA HIS A 200 -1.57 -20.73 26.46
C HIS A 200 -2.43 -19.57 25.98
N HIS A 201 -2.22 -18.38 26.47
CA HIS A 201 -3.09 -17.22 26.20
C HIS A 201 -2.58 -16.33 25.09
N ILE A 202 -1.26 -16.16 24.98
CA ILE A 202 -0.69 -15.27 24.00
C ILE A 202 -0.84 -15.85 22.59
N THR A 203 -1.47 -15.07 21.71
CA THR A 203 -1.67 -15.45 20.30
C THR A 203 -0.84 -14.61 19.35
N CYS A 204 -0.43 -13.42 19.77
CA CYS A 204 0.42 -12.51 19.02
C CYS A 204 1.50 -11.93 19.93
N LEU A 205 2.77 -12.11 19.54
CA LEU A 205 3.93 -11.55 20.22
C LEU A 205 4.74 -10.72 19.20
N GLU A 206 4.91 -9.43 19.48
CA GLU A 206 5.71 -8.52 18.68
C GLU A 206 6.79 -7.89 19.58
N LEU A 207 8.05 -8.09 19.19
CA LEU A 207 9.22 -7.58 19.90
C LEU A 207 10.06 -6.76 18.91
N GLU A 208 9.83 -5.45 18.87
CA GLU A 208 10.53 -4.55 17.99
C GLU A 208 11.76 -3.96 18.69
N ARG A 209 12.91 -3.94 17.99
CA ARG A 209 14.20 -3.43 18.51
C ARG A 209 14.70 -4.16 19.75
N ALA A 210 14.24 -5.37 19.96
CA ALA A 210 14.69 -6.19 21.07
C ALA A 210 15.97 -6.96 20.71
N ARG A 211 16.94 -7.01 21.63
CA ARG A 211 18.10 -7.88 21.49
C ARG A 211 17.87 -9.13 22.32
N ILE A 212 17.65 -10.26 21.66
CA ILE A 212 17.34 -11.55 22.30
C ILE A 212 18.39 -12.55 21.85
N ASP A 213 18.83 -13.41 22.75
CA ASP A 213 19.71 -14.53 22.40
C ASP A 213 18.97 -15.51 21.46
N ALA A 214 19.69 -16.09 20.51
CA ALA A 214 19.14 -17.05 19.54
C ALA A 214 18.54 -18.29 20.23
N SER A 215 19.12 -18.76 21.32
CA SER A 215 18.60 -19.88 22.11
C SER A 215 17.29 -19.52 22.77
N ASP A 216 17.20 -18.33 23.37
CA ASP A 216 15.98 -17.85 24.01
C ASP A 216 14.85 -17.59 23.01
N LEU A 217 15.21 -17.05 21.83
CA LEU A 217 14.25 -16.85 20.74
C LEU A 217 13.67 -18.18 20.25
N ARG A 218 14.54 -19.17 20.01
CA ARG A 218 14.14 -20.52 19.60
C ARG A 218 13.22 -21.20 20.62
N ASP A 219 13.64 -21.16 21.89
CA ASP A 219 12.92 -21.83 22.95
C ASP A 219 11.57 -21.14 23.21
N SER A 220 11.51 -19.79 23.17
CA SER A 220 10.28 -19.02 23.29
C SER A 220 9.27 -19.38 22.20
N VAL A 221 9.70 -19.41 20.94
CA VAL A 221 8.82 -19.74 19.79
C VAL A 221 8.31 -21.20 19.90
N LYS A 222 9.14 -22.13 20.38
CA LYS A 222 8.78 -23.54 20.53
C LYS A 222 7.75 -23.77 21.64
N GLU A 223 7.89 -23.07 22.76
CA GLU A 223 7.10 -23.33 23.96
C GLU A 223 5.77 -22.56 24.03
N LEU A 224 5.65 -21.42 23.32
CA LEU A 224 4.40 -20.67 23.24
C LEU A 224 3.38 -21.37 22.32
N LYS A 225 2.72 -22.41 22.84
CA LYS A 225 1.82 -23.29 22.08
C LYS A 225 0.60 -22.60 21.48
N GLY A 226 0.15 -21.48 22.06
CA GLY A 226 -0.97 -20.68 21.59
C GLY A 226 -0.59 -19.64 20.53
N LEU A 227 0.71 -19.39 20.31
CA LEU A 227 1.21 -18.32 19.48
C LEU A 227 0.88 -18.55 18.00
N LYS A 228 0.14 -17.61 17.41
CA LYS A 228 -0.26 -17.63 15.99
C LYS A 228 0.51 -16.63 15.15
N LYS A 229 0.86 -15.47 15.72
CA LYS A 229 1.65 -14.43 15.07
C LYS A 229 2.88 -14.12 15.90
N PHE A 230 4.03 -14.08 15.25
CA PHE A 230 5.30 -13.71 15.86
C PHE A 230 6.01 -12.66 14.99
N SER A 231 6.37 -11.53 15.59
CA SER A 231 7.15 -10.48 14.97
C SER A 231 8.36 -10.18 15.84
N TYR A 232 9.54 -10.19 15.25
CA TYR A 232 10.79 -9.88 15.93
C TYR A 232 11.67 -8.98 15.07
N GLY A 233 12.16 -7.90 15.66
CA GLY A 233 13.07 -6.96 15.02
C GLY A 233 14.24 -6.59 15.89
N ASN A 234 15.45 -6.54 15.29
CA ASN A 234 16.68 -6.13 15.94
C ASN A 234 17.32 -4.98 15.14
N ASP A 235 17.46 -3.80 15.74
CA ASP A 235 18.01 -2.60 15.08
C ASP A 235 19.54 -2.65 14.84
N GLN A 236 20.25 -3.70 15.24
CA GLN A 236 21.70 -3.78 15.09
C GLN A 236 22.09 -4.17 13.65
N ILE A 237 22.37 -3.15 12.84
CA ILE A 237 22.91 -3.27 11.47
C ILE A 237 24.41 -3.68 11.45
N HIS A 238 25.09 -3.73 12.59
CA HIS A 238 26.55 -3.82 12.69
C HIS A 238 27.01 -5.06 13.46
N GLY A 239 26.72 -6.25 12.94
CA GLY A 239 27.38 -7.47 13.36
C GLY A 239 28.19 -8.05 12.21
N LEU A 240 29.39 -8.54 12.46
CA LEU A 240 30.08 -9.45 11.55
C LEU A 240 29.14 -10.61 11.25
N PRO A 241 29.08 -11.11 10.00
CA PRO A 241 28.22 -12.22 9.66
C PRO A 241 28.49 -13.39 10.59
N SER A 242 27.55 -13.68 11.45
CA SER A 242 27.62 -14.82 12.34
C SER A 242 27.54 -16.10 11.48
N THR A 243 28.38 -17.05 11.74
CA THR A 243 28.28 -18.41 11.15
C THR A 243 27.12 -19.20 11.74
N GLN A 244 26.36 -18.60 12.66
CA GLN A 244 25.28 -19.27 13.38
C GLN A 244 24.05 -19.48 12.51
N GLN A 245 23.37 -20.56 12.76
CA GLN A 245 22.10 -20.93 12.15
C GLN A 245 20.95 -20.57 13.10
N LEU A 246 19.93 -19.87 12.59
CA LEU A 246 18.68 -19.66 13.30
C LEU A 246 17.69 -20.77 12.96
N HIS A 247 17.49 -21.70 13.89
CA HIS A 247 16.49 -22.75 13.77
C HIS A 247 15.27 -22.42 14.62
N LEU A 248 14.10 -22.24 13.99
CA LEU A 248 12.84 -22.00 14.68
C LEU A 248 11.82 -23.07 14.31
N ASN A 249 11.11 -23.57 15.33
CA ASN A 249 10.10 -24.61 15.16
C ASN A 249 8.85 -24.27 15.99
N SER A 250 7.67 -24.28 15.37
CA SER A 250 6.39 -24.15 16.05
C SER A 250 5.26 -24.82 15.28
N LYS A 251 4.39 -25.52 16.02
CA LYS A 251 3.20 -26.19 15.47
C LYS A 251 1.98 -25.26 15.37
N SER A 252 2.03 -24.06 15.94
CA SER A 252 0.89 -23.14 16.05
C SER A 252 1.02 -21.88 15.20
N LEU A 253 2.24 -21.45 14.86
CA LEU A 253 2.50 -20.21 14.13
C LEU A 253 1.87 -20.22 12.74
N MET A 254 1.17 -19.13 12.46
CA MET A 254 0.53 -18.87 11.17
C MET A 254 1.17 -17.69 10.43
N GLU A 255 1.75 -16.74 11.17
CA GLU A 255 2.42 -15.57 10.63
C GLU A 255 3.74 -15.33 11.38
N VAL A 256 4.83 -15.16 10.61
CA VAL A 256 6.15 -14.82 11.14
C VAL A 256 6.69 -13.62 10.38
N GLU A 257 7.19 -12.64 11.12
CA GLU A 257 7.78 -11.44 10.58
C GLU A 257 9.09 -11.15 11.31
N LEU A 258 10.21 -11.13 10.57
CA LEU A 258 11.53 -10.85 11.10
C LEU A 258 12.08 -9.58 10.44
N PHE A 259 12.47 -8.59 11.27
CA PHE A 259 13.00 -7.30 10.81
C PHE A 259 14.45 -7.13 11.23
N GLN A 260 15.32 -6.84 10.27
CA GLN A 260 16.72 -6.46 10.54
C GLN A 260 17.49 -7.46 11.42
N VAL A 261 17.09 -8.72 11.36
CA VAL A 261 17.78 -9.80 12.08
C VAL A 261 19.03 -10.17 11.28
N GLY A 262 20.15 -9.52 11.60
CA GLY A 262 21.39 -9.58 10.80
C GLY A 262 22.42 -10.61 11.27
N ASP A 263 22.19 -11.29 12.38
CA ASP A 263 23.25 -12.08 13.04
C ASP A 263 23.38 -13.52 12.55
N PHE A 264 22.55 -13.97 11.59
CA PHE A 264 22.49 -15.37 11.16
C PHE A 264 22.68 -15.52 9.65
N ALA A 265 23.60 -16.40 9.25
CA ALA A 265 23.84 -16.72 7.85
C ALA A 265 22.83 -17.72 7.26
N GLU A 266 22.26 -18.58 8.09
CA GLU A 266 21.30 -19.60 7.68
C GLU A 266 20.05 -19.56 8.53
N TYR A 267 18.89 -19.56 7.89
CA TYR A 267 17.61 -19.71 8.54
C TYR A 267 17.02 -21.08 8.18
N ASP A 268 16.52 -21.79 9.19
CA ASP A 268 15.86 -23.08 9.03
C ASP A 268 14.58 -23.11 9.87
N PHE A 269 13.45 -23.04 9.20
CA PHE A 269 12.14 -22.86 9.81
C PHE A 269 11.23 -24.06 9.57
N VAL A 270 10.66 -24.59 10.65
CA VAL A 270 9.71 -25.73 10.61
C VAL A 270 8.37 -25.26 11.19
N PHE A 271 7.47 -24.83 10.32
CA PHE A 271 6.18 -24.23 10.69
C PHE A 271 5.04 -24.80 9.84
N PRO A 272 4.50 -25.98 10.14
CA PRO A 272 3.53 -26.65 9.28
C PRO A 272 2.22 -25.86 9.05
N LYS A 273 1.86 -24.95 9.95
CA LYS A 273 0.66 -24.09 9.83
C LYS A 273 0.93 -22.67 9.33
N LEU A 274 2.18 -22.36 9.00
CA LEU A 274 2.56 -21.01 8.57
C LEU A 274 1.88 -20.65 7.26
N LYS A 275 1.21 -19.51 7.23
CA LYS A 275 0.53 -18.96 6.06
C LYS A 275 1.32 -17.80 5.44
N LYS A 276 2.02 -17.03 6.28
CA LYS A 276 2.77 -15.85 5.85
C LYS A 276 4.13 -15.79 6.54
N LEU A 277 5.18 -15.65 5.74
CA LEU A 277 6.54 -15.34 6.20
C LEU A 277 7.02 -14.05 5.58
N THR A 278 7.47 -13.12 6.43
CA THR A 278 8.10 -11.87 6.00
C THR A 278 9.48 -11.78 6.62
N LEU A 279 10.51 -11.64 5.80
CA LEU A 279 11.86 -11.29 6.21
C LEU A 279 12.17 -9.91 5.62
N ASN A 280 12.49 -8.95 6.46
CA ASN A 280 12.77 -7.58 6.03
C ASN A 280 14.07 -7.08 6.65
N GLY A 281 15.04 -6.71 5.82
CA GLY A 281 16.34 -6.22 6.29
C GLY A 281 17.23 -7.29 6.92
N CYS A 282 16.94 -8.57 6.71
CA CYS A 282 17.78 -9.69 7.17
C CYS A 282 18.99 -9.83 6.24
N THR A 283 19.95 -8.92 6.37
CA THR A 283 21.01 -8.71 5.37
C THR A 283 22.07 -9.81 5.32
N SER A 284 22.30 -10.54 6.42
CA SER A 284 23.34 -11.59 6.51
C SER A 284 22.87 -12.96 6.05
N VAL A 285 21.59 -13.16 5.80
CA VAL A 285 21.00 -14.47 5.45
C VAL A 285 21.44 -14.88 4.05
N CYS A 286 22.23 -15.95 3.95
CA CYS A 286 22.68 -16.53 2.69
C CYS A 286 21.81 -17.71 2.22
N LYS A 287 21.31 -18.50 3.19
CA LYS A 287 20.50 -19.70 2.92
C LYS A 287 19.20 -19.66 3.73
N LEU A 288 18.10 -19.97 3.06
CA LEU A 288 16.78 -20.02 3.66
C LEU A 288 16.16 -21.40 3.44
N GLY A 289 15.95 -22.14 4.53
CA GLY A 289 15.19 -23.38 4.60
C GLY A 289 13.83 -23.11 5.24
N ILE A 290 12.75 -23.58 4.61
CA ILE A 290 11.39 -23.43 5.12
C ILE A 290 10.63 -24.74 4.89
N ASP A 291 10.21 -25.36 5.97
CA ASP A 291 9.26 -26.48 5.95
C ASP A 291 7.90 -25.97 6.44
N ALA A 292 7.04 -25.59 5.50
CA ALA A 292 5.76 -24.94 5.77
C ALA A 292 4.73 -25.26 4.68
N SER A 293 4.12 -26.43 4.75
CA SER A 293 3.16 -26.92 3.75
C SER A 293 1.95 -25.99 3.53
N ALA A 294 1.57 -25.21 4.54
CA ALA A 294 0.45 -24.25 4.47
C ALA A 294 0.86 -22.84 4.00
N LEU A 295 2.14 -22.61 3.65
CA LEU A 295 2.65 -21.27 3.31
C LEU A 295 2.00 -20.73 2.04
N ARG A 296 1.36 -19.57 2.15
CA ARG A 296 0.67 -18.89 1.05
C ARG A 296 1.41 -17.64 0.56
N CYS A 297 2.10 -16.96 1.45
CA CYS A 297 2.81 -15.72 1.14
C CYS A 297 4.24 -15.78 1.69
N LEU A 298 5.22 -15.61 0.80
CA LEU A 298 6.64 -15.44 1.14
C LEU A 298 7.09 -14.05 0.69
N CYS A 299 7.60 -13.26 1.63
CA CYS A 299 8.05 -11.90 1.41
C CYS A 299 9.48 -11.73 1.91
N LEU A 300 10.43 -11.52 0.99
CA LEU A 300 11.82 -11.21 1.29
C LEU A 300 12.12 -9.79 0.82
N LEU A 301 12.37 -8.89 1.78
CA LEU A 301 12.64 -7.48 1.53
C LEU A 301 14.01 -7.13 2.09
N LEU A 302 14.87 -6.48 1.31
CA LEU A 302 16.20 -6.07 1.77
C LEU A 302 17.08 -7.23 2.30
N CYS A 303 16.83 -8.46 1.83
CA CYS A 303 17.61 -9.65 2.18
C CYS A 303 18.73 -9.83 1.13
N VAL A 304 19.73 -8.95 1.18
CA VAL A 304 20.69 -8.73 0.08
C VAL A 304 21.60 -9.93 -0.20
N GLU A 305 21.92 -10.76 0.80
CA GLU A 305 22.82 -11.90 0.69
C GLU A 305 22.12 -13.24 0.40
N VAL A 306 20.80 -13.28 0.32
CA VAL A 306 20.06 -14.53 0.05
C VAL A 306 20.45 -15.08 -1.34
N ARG A 307 21.11 -16.24 -1.35
CA ARG A 307 21.60 -16.93 -2.56
C ARG A 307 20.82 -18.20 -2.86
N LYS A 308 20.29 -18.90 -1.83
CA LYS A 308 19.66 -20.21 -1.95
C LYS A 308 18.28 -20.25 -1.32
N LEU A 309 17.29 -20.66 -2.11
CA LEU A 309 15.90 -20.88 -1.74
C LEU A 309 15.46 -22.34 -1.96
N ASN A 310 16.42 -23.26 -2.09
CA ASN A 310 16.20 -24.64 -2.55
C ASN A 310 15.52 -25.54 -1.51
N ARG A 311 15.44 -25.14 -0.25
CA ARG A 311 14.80 -25.90 0.83
C ARG A 311 13.43 -25.37 1.24
N ILE A 312 12.72 -24.72 0.31
CA ILE A 312 11.37 -24.25 0.58
C ILE A 312 10.38 -25.31 0.15
N THR A 313 9.74 -25.96 1.14
CA THR A 313 8.64 -26.91 0.94
C THR A 313 7.33 -26.18 1.26
N ALA A 314 6.66 -25.67 0.23
CA ALA A 314 5.42 -24.95 0.35
C ALA A 314 4.46 -25.40 -0.75
N ASN A 315 3.49 -26.23 -0.42
CA ASN A 315 2.55 -26.75 -1.41
C ASN A 315 1.41 -25.79 -1.79
N SER A 316 1.32 -24.66 -1.10
CA SER A 316 0.21 -23.70 -1.22
C SER A 316 0.67 -22.27 -1.47
N LEU A 317 1.90 -22.07 -1.96
CA LEU A 317 2.43 -20.72 -2.16
C LEU A 317 1.70 -20.02 -3.32
N HIS A 318 1.04 -18.88 -2.99
CA HIS A 318 0.26 -18.09 -3.94
C HIS A 318 0.89 -16.73 -4.23
N GLU A 319 1.66 -16.22 -3.29
CA GLU A 319 2.26 -14.90 -3.38
C GLU A 319 3.75 -14.96 -3.03
N LEU A 320 4.59 -14.45 -3.93
CA LEU A 320 6.03 -14.34 -3.76
C LEU A 320 6.48 -12.89 -3.98
N LYS A 321 7.10 -12.29 -2.95
CA LYS A 321 7.70 -10.96 -3.03
C LYS A 321 9.18 -11.01 -2.73
N LEU A 322 10.00 -10.59 -3.69
CA LEU A 322 11.46 -10.55 -3.60
C LEU A 322 11.92 -9.14 -3.98
N ARG A 323 12.24 -8.31 -2.99
CA ARG A 323 12.73 -6.96 -3.22
C ARG A 323 14.08 -6.73 -2.56
N ARG A 324 15.01 -6.16 -3.32
CA ARG A 324 16.40 -5.94 -2.87
C ARG A 324 17.09 -7.22 -2.37
N CYS A 325 16.89 -8.32 -3.09
CA CYS A 325 17.59 -9.60 -2.88
C CYS A 325 18.70 -9.74 -3.93
N ASN A 326 19.78 -8.97 -3.75
CA ASN A 326 20.79 -8.74 -4.80
C ASN A 326 21.60 -9.96 -5.17
N ALA A 327 21.86 -10.85 -4.20
CA ALA A 327 22.67 -12.06 -4.40
C ALA A 327 21.87 -13.25 -4.96
N LEU A 328 20.54 -13.13 -5.08
CA LEU A 328 19.71 -14.19 -5.63
C LEU A 328 19.97 -14.34 -7.12
N ILE A 329 20.20 -15.58 -7.57
CA ILE A 329 20.43 -15.89 -8.99
C ILE A 329 19.13 -16.31 -9.68
N PRO A 330 18.98 -16.06 -11.00
CA PRO A 330 17.76 -16.42 -11.77
C PRO A 330 17.37 -17.89 -11.63
N ALA A 331 18.35 -18.80 -11.63
CA ALA A 331 18.11 -20.24 -11.55
C ALA A 331 17.40 -20.66 -10.26
N GLU A 332 17.72 -20.02 -9.12
CA GLU A 332 17.05 -20.30 -7.84
C GLU A 332 15.59 -19.81 -7.85
N LEU A 333 15.32 -18.63 -8.44
CA LEU A 333 13.95 -18.15 -8.63
C LEU A 333 13.14 -19.12 -9.49
N ILE A 334 13.67 -19.50 -10.67
CA ILE A 334 12.97 -20.41 -11.58
C ILE A 334 12.73 -21.77 -10.92
N SER A 335 13.73 -22.30 -10.20
CA SER A 335 13.59 -23.55 -9.42
C SER A 335 12.48 -23.44 -8.36
N LEU A 336 12.36 -22.31 -7.68
CA LEU A 336 11.29 -22.07 -6.71
C LEU A 336 9.91 -22.01 -7.39
N LEU A 337 9.80 -21.31 -8.53
CA LEU A 337 8.56 -21.18 -9.29
C LEU A 337 8.09 -22.54 -9.83
N VAL A 338 8.99 -23.34 -10.39
CA VAL A 338 8.69 -24.69 -10.90
C VAL A 338 8.15 -25.60 -9.79
N ARG A 339 8.73 -25.52 -8.59
CA ARG A 339 8.26 -26.31 -7.44
C ARG A 339 6.94 -25.82 -6.86
N ASN A 340 6.55 -24.58 -7.16
CA ASN A 340 5.33 -23.95 -6.65
C ASN A 340 4.47 -23.41 -7.82
N PRO A 341 3.87 -24.30 -8.64
CA PRO A 341 3.14 -23.90 -9.86
C PRO A 341 1.86 -23.09 -9.58
N ASP A 342 1.39 -23.08 -8.35
CA ASP A 342 0.17 -22.38 -7.91
C ASP A 342 0.40 -20.89 -7.55
N ILE A 343 1.62 -20.39 -7.74
CA ILE A 343 1.91 -18.96 -7.51
C ILE A 343 1.10 -18.10 -8.48
N LYS A 344 0.26 -17.22 -7.93
CA LYS A 344 -0.59 -16.29 -8.68
C LYS A 344 -0.03 -14.88 -8.73
N SER A 345 0.75 -14.49 -7.75
CA SER A 345 1.29 -13.14 -7.63
C SER A 345 2.80 -13.17 -7.40
N LEU A 346 3.53 -12.46 -8.27
CA LEU A 346 4.97 -12.34 -8.22
C LEU A 346 5.38 -10.87 -8.22
N GLU A 347 6.11 -10.46 -7.18
CA GLU A 347 6.71 -9.13 -7.08
C GLU A 347 8.23 -9.28 -6.98
N LEU A 348 8.96 -8.71 -7.95
CA LEU A 348 10.41 -8.84 -8.07
C LEU A 348 11.08 -7.48 -8.17
N GLU A 349 12.21 -7.30 -7.49
CA GLU A 349 13.19 -6.28 -7.84
C GLU A 349 14.39 -6.97 -8.48
N VAL A 350 14.66 -6.65 -9.76
CA VAL A 350 15.57 -7.43 -10.61
C VAL A 350 16.96 -6.79 -10.66
N TYR A 351 17.98 -7.61 -10.40
CA TYR A 351 19.41 -7.25 -10.44
C TYR A 351 20.17 -8.00 -11.55
N TRP A 352 19.44 -8.68 -12.43
CA TRP A 352 19.98 -9.49 -13.52
C TRP A 352 19.91 -8.75 -14.84
N SER A 353 20.71 -9.20 -15.82
CA SER A 353 20.69 -8.61 -17.16
C SER A 353 19.42 -8.94 -17.95
N SER A 354 18.79 -10.06 -17.65
CA SER A 354 17.55 -10.49 -18.30
C SER A 354 16.66 -11.27 -17.33
N LEU A 355 15.35 -11.13 -17.51
CA LEU A 355 14.33 -11.92 -16.81
C LEU A 355 13.51 -12.66 -17.85
N ARG A 356 13.44 -13.99 -17.73
CA ARG A 356 12.56 -14.83 -18.55
C ARG A 356 11.67 -15.67 -17.65
N LEU A 357 10.36 -15.54 -17.84
CA LEU A 357 9.33 -16.35 -17.21
C LEU A 357 8.55 -17.07 -18.31
N ASP A 358 8.47 -18.38 -18.23
CA ASP A 358 7.77 -19.20 -19.24
C ASP A 358 6.59 -19.96 -18.64
N GLN A 359 5.75 -20.52 -19.51
CA GLN A 359 4.54 -21.23 -19.11
C GLN A 359 4.81 -22.49 -18.24
N HIS A 360 6.00 -23.08 -18.33
CA HIS A 360 6.35 -24.28 -17.57
C HIS A 360 6.69 -23.91 -16.13
N SER A 361 7.38 -22.79 -15.95
CA SER A 361 7.75 -22.31 -14.61
C SER A 361 6.61 -21.53 -13.92
N THR A 362 5.65 -21.00 -14.68
CA THR A 362 4.63 -20.07 -14.13
C THR A 362 3.22 -20.30 -14.71
N PRO A 363 2.65 -21.52 -14.62
CA PRO A 363 1.38 -21.84 -15.29
C PRO A 363 0.17 -21.12 -14.71
N SER A 364 0.22 -20.68 -13.44
CA SER A 364 -0.90 -20.05 -12.72
C SER A 364 -0.70 -18.56 -12.45
N LEU A 365 0.36 -17.95 -12.98
CA LEU A 365 0.72 -16.57 -12.63
C LEU A 365 -0.23 -15.57 -13.28
N GLU A 366 -0.93 -14.80 -12.45
CA GLU A 366 -1.94 -13.82 -12.84
C GLU A 366 -1.43 -12.37 -12.70
N ASN A 367 -0.58 -12.12 -11.69
CA ASN A 367 -0.12 -10.77 -11.34
C ASN A 367 1.40 -10.73 -11.26
N ILE A 368 2.03 -9.85 -12.04
CA ILE A 368 3.47 -9.65 -12.03
C ILE A 368 3.79 -8.18 -11.81
N LYS A 369 4.66 -7.90 -10.82
CA LYS A 369 5.26 -6.59 -10.60
C LYS A 369 6.77 -6.72 -10.66
N ILE A 370 7.39 -6.01 -11.58
CA ILE A 370 8.84 -5.97 -11.77
C ILE A 370 9.32 -4.56 -11.46
N PHE A 371 10.28 -4.48 -10.54
CA PHE A 371 10.98 -3.24 -10.22
C PHE A 371 12.39 -3.34 -10.80
N ASP A 372 12.67 -2.49 -11.79
CA ASP A 372 14.01 -2.38 -12.36
C ASP A 372 14.87 -1.47 -11.48
N ASN A 373 15.97 -1.98 -10.96
CA ASN A 373 16.89 -1.19 -10.14
C ASN A 373 17.79 -0.25 -10.96
N GLY A 374 17.69 -0.30 -12.29
CA GLY A 374 18.38 0.61 -13.21
C GLY A 374 19.82 0.23 -13.56
N GLU A 375 20.39 -0.87 -13.01
CA GLU A 375 21.82 -1.17 -13.18
C GLU A 375 22.12 -2.20 -14.26
N ARG A 376 21.24 -3.19 -14.45
CA ARG A 376 21.59 -4.36 -15.25
C ARG A 376 20.50 -4.85 -16.20
N LEU A 377 19.22 -4.68 -15.86
CA LEU A 377 18.12 -5.27 -16.59
C LEU A 377 18.00 -4.68 -18.00
N THR A 378 18.28 -5.47 -19.03
CA THR A 378 18.20 -5.06 -20.44
C THR A 378 16.97 -5.61 -21.15
N SER A 379 16.46 -6.77 -20.70
CA SER A 379 15.31 -7.42 -21.32
C SER A 379 14.42 -8.16 -20.34
N VAL A 380 13.12 -8.17 -20.64
CA VAL A 380 12.10 -8.92 -19.93
C VAL A 380 11.29 -9.73 -20.95
N ASP A 381 11.20 -11.05 -20.76
CA ASP A 381 10.41 -11.97 -21.58
C ASP A 381 9.45 -12.75 -20.68
N ILE A 382 8.15 -12.49 -20.83
CA ILE A 382 7.08 -13.06 -20.00
C ILE A 382 6.13 -13.85 -20.90
N ARG A 383 6.04 -15.16 -20.68
CA ARG A 383 5.16 -16.08 -21.40
C ARG A 383 4.25 -16.81 -20.42
N CYS A 384 3.33 -16.06 -19.82
CA CYS A 384 2.42 -16.54 -18.78
C CYS A 384 0.99 -16.56 -19.31
N PRO A 385 0.38 -17.74 -19.54
CA PRO A 385 -0.91 -17.84 -20.24
C PRO A 385 -2.07 -17.21 -19.45
N LYS A 386 -2.00 -17.18 -18.11
CA LYS A 386 -3.05 -16.64 -17.24
C LYS A 386 -2.77 -15.21 -16.75
N LEU A 387 -1.78 -14.53 -17.32
CA LEU A 387 -1.40 -13.20 -16.90
C LEU A 387 -2.54 -12.19 -17.09
N GLN A 388 -2.98 -11.54 -16.02
CA GLN A 388 -4.00 -10.51 -16.02
C GLN A 388 -3.43 -9.11 -15.80
N HIS A 389 -2.42 -9.00 -14.91
CA HIS A 389 -1.84 -7.71 -14.56
C HIS A 389 -0.31 -7.78 -14.62
N LEU A 390 0.26 -6.88 -15.39
CA LEU A 390 1.71 -6.67 -15.45
C LEU A 390 2.03 -5.22 -15.13
N MET A 391 2.97 -5.03 -14.21
CA MET A 391 3.59 -3.73 -13.95
C MET A 391 5.11 -3.87 -14.03
N ILE A 392 5.73 -3.08 -14.88
CA ILE A 392 7.19 -2.89 -14.93
C ILE A 392 7.46 -1.43 -14.58
N LYS A 393 8.19 -1.20 -13.52
CA LYS A 393 8.46 0.15 -13.00
C LYS A 393 9.90 0.26 -12.50
N LYS A 394 10.47 1.44 -12.61
CA LYS A 394 11.73 1.79 -11.98
C LYS A 394 11.63 1.76 -10.45
N SER A 395 12.62 1.18 -9.78
CA SER A 395 12.68 1.09 -8.32
C SER A 395 13.30 2.31 -7.67
N MET A 396 14.33 2.90 -8.30
CA MET A 396 15.15 3.96 -7.73
C MET A 396 15.38 5.13 -8.70
N THR A 397 16.13 6.14 -8.25
CA THR A 397 16.43 7.37 -9.02
C THR A 397 17.39 7.17 -10.20
N ARG A 398 18.06 6.02 -10.31
CA ARG A 398 19.01 5.72 -11.41
C ARG A 398 18.27 5.47 -12.71
N SER A 399 18.88 5.82 -13.84
CA SER A 399 18.30 5.56 -15.17
C SER A 399 18.23 4.08 -15.45
N THR A 400 17.10 3.59 -15.92
CA THR A 400 16.96 2.20 -16.37
C THR A 400 17.69 1.98 -17.69
N ILE A 401 18.24 0.79 -17.88
CA ILE A 401 18.86 0.37 -19.14
C ILE A 401 17.99 -0.64 -19.90
N LEU A 402 16.76 -0.85 -19.47
CA LEU A 402 15.80 -1.77 -20.08
C LEU A 402 15.52 -1.36 -21.54
N LYS A 403 15.84 -2.26 -22.47
CA LYS A 403 15.73 -2.06 -23.91
C LYS A 403 14.58 -2.82 -24.56
N ALA A 404 14.21 -3.97 -24.01
CA ALA A 404 13.21 -4.83 -24.61
C ALA A 404 12.26 -5.45 -23.59
N VAL A 405 10.98 -5.45 -23.93
CA VAL A 405 9.92 -6.15 -23.19
C VAL A 405 9.13 -7.02 -24.16
N SER A 406 9.01 -8.29 -23.85
CA SER A 406 8.21 -9.26 -24.61
C SER A 406 7.18 -9.89 -23.68
N ILE A 407 5.93 -9.90 -24.09
CA ILE A 407 4.80 -10.40 -23.30
C ILE A 407 3.99 -11.34 -24.21
N SER A 408 3.76 -12.57 -23.76
CA SER A 408 2.88 -13.52 -24.42
C SER A 408 1.86 -14.06 -23.41
N SER A 409 0.58 -13.79 -23.66
CA SER A 409 -0.55 -14.20 -22.82
C SER A 409 -1.82 -14.31 -23.66
N PHE A 410 -2.95 -14.71 -23.09
CA PHE A 410 -4.23 -14.75 -23.82
C PHE A 410 -5.03 -13.47 -23.63
N ASP A 411 -5.42 -13.17 -22.38
CA ASP A 411 -6.34 -12.06 -22.08
C ASP A 411 -5.77 -11.25 -20.89
N VAL A 412 -5.25 -10.07 -21.19
CA VAL A 412 -4.58 -9.24 -20.20
C VAL A 412 -5.45 -8.04 -19.83
N LYS A 413 -5.75 -7.90 -18.56
CA LYS A 413 -6.54 -6.76 -18.07
C LYS A 413 -5.73 -5.47 -18.06
N LYS A 414 -4.47 -5.53 -17.59
CA LYS A 414 -3.68 -4.31 -17.44
C LYS A 414 -2.18 -4.57 -17.62
N ILE A 415 -1.56 -3.79 -18.51
CA ILE A 415 -0.11 -3.70 -18.67
C ILE A 415 0.31 -2.26 -18.38
N VAL A 416 1.26 -2.06 -17.48
CA VAL A 416 1.88 -0.77 -17.19
C VAL A 416 3.38 -0.92 -17.27
N VAL A 417 4.00 -0.17 -18.17
CA VAL A 417 5.46 -0.06 -18.29
C VAL A 417 5.83 1.41 -18.07
N SER A 418 6.43 1.73 -16.94
CA SER A 418 6.67 3.12 -16.54
C SER A 418 8.12 3.40 -16.18
N ASP A 419 8.52 4.64 -16.45
CA ASP A 419 9.83 5.21 -16.13
C ASP A 419 11.00 4.49 -16.82
N VAL A 420 10.84 4.15 -18.10
CA VAL A 420 11.77 3.36 -18.92
C VAL A 420 12.29 4.12 -20.14
N PRO A 421 13.18 5.10 -19.97
CA PRO A 421 13.59 6.03 -21.05
C PRO A 421 14.37 5.35 -22.19
N ASN A 422 15.01 4.20 -21.94
CA ASN A 422 15.85 3.49 -22.91
C ASN A 422 15.12 2.34 -23.64
N LEU A 423 13.81 2.23 -23.46
CA LEU A 423 13.03 1.17 -24.06
C LEU A 423 12.94 1.32 -25.59
N ARG A 424 13.44 0.32 -26.31
CA ARG A 424 13.50 0.32 -27.78
C ARG A 424 12.49 -0.63 -28.43
N LYS A 425 12.09 -1.66 -27.70
CA LYS A 425 11.20 -2.69 -28.26
C LYS A 425 10.21 -3.17 -27.22
N ILE A 426 8.93 -3.12 -27.57
CA ILE A 426 7.86 -3.80 -26.85
C ILE A 426 7.18 -4.76 -27.82
N THR A 427 7.07 -6.02 -27.45
CA THR A 427 6.32 -7.01 -28.21
C THR A 427 5.23 -7.56 -27.30
N ILE A 428 3.97 -7.43 -27.72
CA ILE A 428 2.82 -7.96 -27.00
C ILE A 428 2.10 -8.94 -27.92
N GLU A 429 2.08 -10.20 -27.51
CA GLU A 429 1.38 -11.28 -28.16
C GLU A 429 0.21 -11.70 -27.26
N ALA A 430 -0.98 -11.18 -27.57
CA ALA A 430 -2.20 -11.43 -26.81
C ALA A 430 -3.43 -11.30 -27.72
N ASP A 431 -4.56 -11.89 -27.32
CA ASP A 431 -5.82 -11.70 -28.05
C ASP A 431 -6.55 -10.44 -27.61
N ARG A 432 -6.46 -10.10 -26.33
CA ARG A 432 -7.05 -8.88 -25.75
C ARG A 432 -6.12 -8.24 -24.73
N VAL A 433 -6.10 -6.91 -24.72
CA VAL A 433 -5.51 -6.09 -23.66
C VAL A 433 -6.52 -4.98 -23.30
N ALA A 434 -7.06 -5.03 -22.08
CA ALA A 434 -8.04 -4.01 -21.71
C ALA A 434 -7.38 -2.65 -21.49
N TYR A 435 -6.18 -2.60 -20.88
CA TYR A 435 -5.48 -1.36 -20.59
C TYR A 435 -3.96 -1.52 -20.78
N LEU A 436 -3.37 -0.71 -21.65
CA LEU A 436 -1.93 -0.62 -21.88
C LEU A 436 -1.44 0.79 -21.60
N GLU A 437 -0.57 0.96 -20.62
CA GLU A 437 0.09 2.23 -20.31
C GLU A 437 1.60 2.13 -20.51
N LEU A 438 2.12 3.05 -21.30
CA LEU A 438 3.54 3.23 -21.57
C LEU A 438 3.95 4.64 -21.11
N ASN A 439 4.76 4.72 -20.06
CA ASN A 439 5.24 5.99 -19.53
C ASN A 439 6.76 6.05 -19.65
N PHE A 440 7.25 6.93 -20.51
CA PHE A 440 8.67 7.15 -20.76
C PHE A 440 9.16 8.29 -19.85
N GLU A 441 10.15 8.02 -19.00
CA GLU A 441 10.74 9.07 -18.17
C GLU A 441 11.51 10.05 -19.08
N ARG A 442 11.13 11.32 -19.10
CA ARG A 442 11.88 12.35 -19.82
C ARG A 442 13.21 12.64 -19.12
N ARG A 443 14.31 12.47 -19.86
CA ARG A 443 15.43 13.39 -19.73
C ARG A 443 15.18 14.52 -20.70
N LEU A 444 14.87 15.70 -20.19
CA LEU A 444 14.51 16.90 -20.96
C LEU A 444 15.61 17.38 -21.91
N ASP A 445 16.87 16.97 -21.71
CA ASP A 445 18.00 17.51 -22.43
C ASP A 445 18.89 16.41 -23.00
N HIS A 446 19.07 16.42 -24.31
CA HIS A 446 20.18 15.82 -25.08
C HIS A 446 20.08 14.35 -25.57
N VAL A 447 18.94 13.72 -25.61
CA VAL A 447 18.88 12.46 -26.39
C VAL A 447 18.71 12.79 -27.87
N LYS A 448 19.76 12.58 -28.65
CA LYS A 448 19.67 12.62 -30.13
C LYS A 448 18.54 11.66 -30.53
N PRO A 449 17.65 12.07 -31.46
CA PRO A 449 16.48 11.25 -31.87
C PRO A 449 16.86 10.06 -32.75
N THR A 450 17.98 9.41 -32.49
CA THR A 450 18.52 8.34 -33.34
C THR A 450 17.98 6.94 -33.04
N GLU A 451 17.17 6.76 -32.01
CA GLU A 451 16.72 5.42 -31.61
C GLU A 451 15.20 5.37 -31.43
N TYR A 452 14.55 4.72 -32.39
CA TYR A 452 13.09 4.55 -32.40
C TYR A 452 12.64 3.46 -31.40
N THR A 453 11.57 3.74 -30.66
CA THR A 453 10.87 2.69 -29.87
C THR A 453 9.88 1.98 -30.78
N LYS A 454 10.10 0.70 -31.02
CA LYS A 454 9.22 -0.13 -31.83
C LYS A 454 8.20 -0.84 -30.95
N LEU A 455 6.93 -0.51 -31.12
CA LEU A 455 5.81 -1.25 -30.54
C LEU A 455 5.34 -2.30 -31.55
N SER A 456 5.47 -3.56 -31.22
CA SER A 456 4.99 -4.68 -32.03
C SER A 456 3.86 -5.40 -31.33
N PHE A 457 2.69 -5.40 -31.95
CA PHE A 457 1.52 -6.11 -31.45
C PHE A 457 1.27 -7.32 -32.33
N ARG A 458 1.12 -8.48 -31.73
CA ARG A 458 0.79 -9.73 -32.43
C ARG A 458 -0.37 -10.40 -31.73
N SER A 459 -1.38 -10.81 -32.48
CA SER A 459 -2.41 -11.70 -31.99
C SER A 459 -2.15 -13.12 -32.47
N ARG A 460 -2.55 -14.11 -31.72
CA ARG A 460 -2.44 -15.52 -32.09
C ARG A 460 -3.51 -15.94 -33.08
N MET A 461 -4.68 -15.29 -33.02
CA MET A 461 -5.85 -15.68 -33.82
C MET A 461 -6.29 -14.62 -34.83
N CYS A 462 -6.21 -13.35 -34.47
CA CYS A 462 -6.71 -12.22 -35.24
C CYS A 462 -5.88 -10.98 -34.96
N GLN A 463 -6.43 -9.79 -35.21
CA GLN A 463 -5.81 -8.55 -34.76
C GLN A 463 -5.98 -8.36 -33.25
N LEU A 464 -4.89 -8.01 -32.55
CA LEU A 464 -4.93 -7.69 -31.12
C LEU A 464 -5.93 -6.56 -30.86
N LYS A 465 -6.82 -6.77 -29.90
CA LYS A 465 -7.78 -5.76 -29.44
C LYS A 465 -7.27 -5.09 -28.17
N ILE A 466 -7.02 -3.77 -28.23
CA ILE A 466 -6.66 -2.95 -27.08
C ILE A 466 -7.81 -2.00 -26.79
N LYS A 467 -8.37 -2.04 -25.57
CA LYS A 467 -9.44 -1.12 -25.23
C LYS A 467 -8.89 0.29 -24.95
N HIS A 468 -7.91 0.42 -24.09
CA HIS A 468 -7.28 1.70 -23.75
C HIS A 468 -5.77 1.64 -23.94
N LEU A 469 -5.24 2.52 -24.79
CA LEU A 469 -3.79 2.75 -24.98
C LEU A 469 -3.43 4.13 -24.43
N VAL A 470 -2.59 4.18 -23.40
CA VAL A 470 -2.10 5.41 -22.78
C VAL A 470 -0.60 5.52 -22.99
N ILE A 471 -0.15 6.60 -23.63
CA ILE A 471 1.26 6.88 -23.89
C ILE A 471 1.62 8.21 -23.21
N LYS A 472 2.63 8.17 -22.35
CA LYS A 472 3.04 9.34 -21.57
C LYS A 472 4.51 9.69 -21.82
N LYS A 473 4.80 10.98 -21.88
CA LYS A 473 6.17 11.53 -21.95
C LYS A 473 7.01 10.94 -23.09
N CYS A 474 6.42 10.81 -24.27
CA CYS A 474 7.02 10.24 -25.46
C CYS A 474 7.22 11.29 -26.56
N ASN A 475 8.27 11.13 -27.37
CA ASN A 475 8.36 11.79 -28.67
C ASN A 475 7.72 10.87 -29.71
N LEU A 476 6.58 11.24 -30.29
CA LEU A 476 5.84 10.39 -31.22
C LEU A 476 6.61 10.11 -32.52
N LYS A 477 7.48 11.01 -32.97
CA LYS A 477 8.34 10.78 -34.13
C LYS A 477 9.24 9.56 -33.97
N ALA A 478 9.61 9.25 -32.71
CA ALA A 478 10.42 8.09 -32.38
C ALA A 478 9.59 6.81 -32.12
N LEU A 479 8.26 6.87 -32.25
CA LEU A 479 7.37 5.77 -31.94
C LEU A 479 6.83 5.11 -33.21
N VAL A 480 7.17 3.84 -33.44
CA VAL A 480 6.63 3.04 -34.54
C VAL A 480 5.63 2.03 -33.97
N VAL A 481 4.35 2.19 -34.30
CA VAL A 481 3.27 1.30 -33.87
C VAL A 481 2.87 0.39 -35.03
N SER A 482 2.86 -0.92 -34.81
CA SER A 482 2.32 -1.87 -35.77
C SER A 482 0.78 -1.90 -35.70
N LEU A 483 0.13 -2.30 -36.79
CA LEU A 483 -1.34 -2.39 -36.89
C LEU A 483 -1.96 -3.16 -35.73
N CYS A 484 -2.90 -2.53 -35.01
CA CYS A 484 -3.70 -3.11 -33.94
C CYS A 484 -5.07 -2.42 -33.87
N ASN A 485 -6.04 -3.06 -33.24
CA ASN A 485 -7.37 -2.47 -32.99
C ASN A 485 -7.38 -1.80 -31.62
N VAL A 486 -7.33 -0.47 -31.58
CA VAL A 486 -7.40 0.33 -30.35
C VAL A 486 -8.70 1.11 -30.33
N GLN A 487 -9.45 1.08 -29.23
CA GLN A 487 -10.69 1.87 -29.07
C GLN A 487 -10.42 3.29 -28.54
N HIS A 488 -9.59 3.41 -27.48
CA HIS A 488 -9.31 4.70 -26.85
C HIS A 488 -7.80 4.94 -26.79
N ILE A 489 -7.36 6.09 -27.30
CA ILE A 489 -5.96 6.53 -27.23
C ILE A 489 -5.87 7.77 -26.36
N SER A 490 -4.94 7.78 -25.40
CA SER A 490 -4.58 8.96 -24.62
C SER A 490 -3.08 9.22 -24.73
N LEU A 491 -2.73 10.42 -25.20
CA LEU A 491 -1.36 10.92 -25.25
C LEU A 491 -1.21 12.01 -24.19
N GLU A 492 -0.33 11.77 -23.22
CA GLU A 492 -0.13 12.70 -22.11
C GLU A 492 1.33 13.17 -22.04
N TYR A 493 1.55 14.48 -21.97
CA TYR A 493 2.89 15.08 -21.92
C TYR A 493 3.80 14.65 -23.08
N CYS A 494 3.24 14.39 -24.26
CA CYS A 494 3.97 13.93 -25.42
C CYS A 494 4.41 15.11 -26.31
N ASN A 495 5.55 14.93 -26.97
CA ASN A 495 5.95 15.78 -28.07
C ASN A 495 5.29 15.25 -29.36
N LEU A 496 4.46 16.07 -29.98
CA LEU A 496 3.69 15.74 -31.20
C LEU A 496 4.38 16.24 -32.47
N ASP A 497 5.70 16.21 -32.55
CA ASP A 497 6.49 16.56 -33.73
C ASP A 497 6.32 15.56 -34.90
N CYS A 498 5.08 15.13 -35.14
CA CYS A 498 4.69 14.27 -36.27
C CYS A 498 3.16 14.27 -36.45
N PRO A 499 2.65 13.83 -37.62
CA PRO A 499 1.22 13.73 -37.86
C PRO A 499 0.58 12.68 -36.92
N VAL A 500 -0.33 13.12 -36.05
CA VAL A 500 -1.11 12.24 -35.16
C VAL A 500 -2.04 11.32 -35.98
N GLY A 501 -2.42 11.74 -37.18
CA GLY A 501 -3.23 10.95 -38.10
C GLY A 501 -2.63 9.60 -38.46
N ASP A 502 -1.31 9.52 -38.64
CA ASP A 502 -0.61 8.26 -38.95
C ASP A 502 -0.75 7.24 -37.81
N LEU A 503 -0.71 7.72 -36.55
CA LEU A 503 -0.92 6.85 -35.39
C LEU A 503 -2.34 6.27 -35.39
N ILE A 504 -3.36 7.11 -35.69
CA ILE A 504 -4.76 6.70 -35.72
C ILE A 504 -5.01 5.70 -36.86
N GLN A 505 -4.48 5.95 -38.05
CA GLN A 505 -4.60 5.04 -39.20
C GLN A 505 -3.98 3.67 -38.90
N ASN A 506 -2.85 3.64 -38.19
CA ASN A 506 -2.20 2.40 -37.78
C ASN A 506 -2.93 1.65 -36.66
N CYS A 507 -3.78 2.34 -35.90
CA CYS A 507 -4.50 1.78 -34.77
C CYS A 507 -5.94 1.30 -35.10
N GLY A 508 -6.41 1.47 -36.33
CA GLY A 508 -7.67 0.92 -36.82
C GLY A 508 -8.91 1.59 -36.21
N MET A 509 -9.62 0.96 -35.30
CA MET A 509 -10.95 1.33 -34.82
C MET A 509 -10.93 2.33 -33.64
N VAL A 510 -10.26 3.46 -33.76
CA VAL A 510 -10.17 4.45 -32.67
C VAL A 510 -11.51 5.21 -32.54
N GLU A 511 -12.16 5.07 -31.39
CA GLU A 511 -13.40 5.75 -31.05
C GLU A 511 -13.17 7.04 -30.25
N SER A 512 -12.11 7.10 -29.43
CA SER A 512 -11.79 8.28 -28.61
C SER A 512 -10.30 8.58 -28.65
N LEU A 513 -9.95 9.86 -28.88
CA LEU A 513 -8.59 10.38 -28.82
C LEU A 513 -8.50 11.52 -27.79
N THR A 514 -7.58 11.39 -26.84
CA THR A 514 -7.26 12.42 -25.85
C THR A 514 -5.82 12.88 -25.99
N LEU A 515 -5.60 14.18 -26.19
CA LEU A 515 -4.30 14.84 -26.12
C LEU A 515 -4.27 15.71 -24.86
N LYS A 516 -3.39 15.39 -23.91
CA LYS A 516 -3.34 16.09 -22.62
C LYS A 516 -1.93 16.57 -22.30
N ASN A 517 -1.79 17.88 -22.03
CA ASN A 517 -0.49 18.50 -21.75
C ASN A 517 0.59 18.19 -22.81
N CYS A 518 0.19 18.00 -24.07
CA CYS A 518 1.08 17.76 -25.18
C CYS A 518 1.68 19.09 -25.72
N TYR A 519 2.78 19.00 -26.48
CA TYR A 519 3.52 20.17 -26.99
C TYR A 519 4.25 19.83 -28.30
N GLY A 520 4.80 20.87 -28.95
CA GLY A 520 5.51 20.76 -30.22
C GLY A 520 4.62 21.13 -31.42
N PRO A 521 5.18 21.19 -32.64
CA PRO A 521 4.42 21.43 -33.86
C PRO A 521 3.55 20.20 -34.15
N CYS A 522 2.25 20.40 -34.30
CA CYS A 522 1.29 19.33 -34.51
C CYS A 522 0.41 19.64 -35.72
N GLN A 523 0.42 18.75 -36.71
CA GLN A 523 -0.59 18.73 -37.75
C GLN A 523 -1.69 17.75 -37.36
N LEU A 524 -2.86 18.29 -37.02
CA LEU A 524 -4.01 17.46 -36.62
C LEU A 524 -4.83 17.09 -37.86
N ASN A 525 -4.27 16.25 -38.73
CA ASN A 525 -4.94 15.70 -39.88
C ASN A 525 -5.56 14.37 -39.53
N LEU A 526 -6.84 14.36 -39.15
CA LEU A 526 -7.55 13.16 -38.73
C LEU A 526 -8.57 12.77 -39.79
N ASN A 527 -8.41 11.57 -40.33
CA ASN A 527 -9.39 10.93 -41.20
C ASN A 527 -9.79 9.59 -40.59
N SER A 528 -10.98 9.53 -39.97
CA SER A 528 -11.45 8.34 -39.30
C SER A 528 -12.97 8.26 -39.30
N GLU A 529 -13.51 7.15 -39.82
CA GLU A 529 -14.94 6.86 -39.79
C GLU A 529 -15.44 6.47 -38.38
N HIS A 530 -14.53 6.11 -37.47
CA HIS A 530 -14.86 5.55 -36.16
C HIS A 530 -14.70 6.52 -35.01
N LEU A 531 -13.97 7.63 -35.20
CA LEU A 531 -13.68 8.60 -34.13
C LEU A 531 -14.96 9.33 -33.70
N LYS A 532 -15.36 9.13 -32.45
CA LYS A 532 -16.55 9.72 -31.80
C LYS A 532 -16.19 10.88 -30.87
N GLU A 533 -15.02 10.82 -30.24
CA GLU A 533 -14.60 11.79 -29.23
C GLU A 533 -13.17 12.25 -29.48
N LEU A 534 -12.98 13.57 -29.49
CA LEU A 534 -11.67 14.22 -29.55
C LEU A 534 -11.54 15.23 -28.40
N HIS A 535 -10.57 14.99 -27.52
CA HIS A 535 -10.25 15.86 -26.41
C HIS A 535 -8.83 16.40 -26.55
N VAL A 536 -8.66 17.72 -26.64
CA VAL A 536 -7.37 18.42 -26.60
C VAL A 536 -7.38 19.33 -25.38
N VAL A 537 -6.66 18.93 -24.32
CA VAL A 537 -6.81 19.53 -22.99
C VAL A 537 -5.45 20.00 -22.46
N SER A 538 -5.38 21.26 -22.01
CA SER A 538 -4.18 21.82 -21.37
C SER A 538 -2.92 21.72 -22.24
N CYS A 539 -3.04 21.88 -23.56
CA CYS A 539 -1.94 21.76 -24.52
C CYS A 539 -1.39 23.17 -24.91
N ALA A 540 -1.10 23.99 -23.91
CA ALA A 540 -0.67 25.38 -24.11
C ALA A 540 0.58 25.57 -25.01
N SER A 541 1.49 24.59 -25.02
CA SER A 541 2.71 24.59 -25.84
C SER A 541 2.57 23.82 -27.16
N LEU A 542 1.35 23.44 -27.53
CA LEU A 542 1.08 22.79 -28.80
C LEU A 542 0.86 23.85 -29.88
N LEU A 543 1.71 23.81 -30.89
CA LEU A 543 1.59 24.67 -32.07
C LEU A 543 0.75 23.91 -33.11
N MET A 544 -0.49 24.33 -33.30
CA MET A 544 -1.38 23.74 -34.31
C MET A 544 -1.35 24.61 -35.55
N ASP A 545 -0.61 24.20 -36.57
CA ASP A 545 -0.53 24.92 -37.82
C ASP A 545 -1.77 24.70 -38.69
N HIS A 546 -2.29 23.45 -38.68
CA HIS A 546 -3.50 23.07 -39.43
C HIS A 546 -4.33 22.08 -38.67
N ILE A 547 -5.65 22.25 -38.72
CA ILE A 547 -6.65 21.29 -38.20
C ILE A 547 -7.50 20.84 -39.40
N ASN A 548 -7.36 19.56 -39.74
CA ASN A 548 -8.21 18.92 -40.75
C ASN A 548 -8.83 17.68 -40.16
N LEU A 549 -10.14 17.74 -39.90
CA LEU A 549 -10.89 16.66 -39.26
C LEU A 549 -11.93 16.10 -40.24
N ALA A 550 -11.61 15.01 -40.91
CA ALA A 550 -12.55 14.23 -41.71
C ALA A 550 -13.08 13.06 -40.88
N CYS A 551 -13.93 13.35 -39.88
CA CYS A 551 -14.44 12.39 -38.91
C CYS A 551 -15.98 12.44 -38.86
N PRO A 552 -16.69 11.78 -39.77
CA PRO A 552 -18.16 11.85 -39.86
C PRO A 552 -18.92 11.35 -38.63
N SER A 553 -18.29 10.47 -37.84
CA SER A 553 -18.87 9.93 -36.60
C SER A 553 -18.55 10.76 -35.34
N LEU A 554 -17.86 11.89 -35.46
CA LEU A 554 -17.45 12.71 -34.31
C LEU A 554 -18.67 13.35 -33.63
N VAL A 555 -18.82 13.08 -32.34
CA VAL A 555 -19.93 13.58 -31.48
C VAL A 555 -19.43 14.62 -30.49
N VAL A 556 -18.24 14.40 -29.91
CA VAL A 556 -17.65 15.26 -28.88
C VAL A 556 -16.34 15.84 -29.37
N LEU A 557 -16.26 17.19 -29.40
CA LEU A 557 -15.04 17.92 -29.68
C LEU A 557 -14.76 18.89 -28.53
N ASN A 558 -13.79 18.53 -27.69
CA ASN A 558 -13.36 19.37 -26.58
C ASN A 558 -11.94 19.87 -26.82
N VAL A 559 -11.79 21.17 -27.06
CA VAL A 559 -10.50 21.84 -27.20
C VAL A 559 -10.39 22.90 -26.12
N SER A 560 -9.48 22.74 -25.17
CA SER A 560 -9.31 23.66 -24.05
C SER A 560 -7.84 23.84 -23.68
N GLY A 561 -7.48 25.05 -23.24
CA GLY A 561 -6.12 25.36 -22.77
C GLY A 561 -5.05 25.36 -23.87
N LEU A 562 -5.39 25.76 -25.07
CA LEU A 562 -4.43 26.12 -26.14
C LEU A 562 -4.05 27.60 -26.04
N SER A 563 -2.77 27.89 -26.25
CA SER A 563 -2.29 29.31 -26.29
C SER A 563 -2.51 29.97 -27.63
N PHE A 564 -2.55 29.20 -28.71
CA PHE A 564 -2.74 29.67 -30.08
C PHE A 564 -3.74 28.78 -30.78
N LEU A 565 -4.72 29.39 -31.44
CA LEU A 565 -5.62 28.71 -32.37
C LEU A 565 -5.20 29.09 -33.80
N PRO A 566 -5.27 28.14 -34.75
CA PRO A 566 -5.07 28.46 -36.16
C PRO A 566 -6.13 29.46 -36.64
N SER A 567 -5.84 30.18 -37.70
CA SER A 567 -6.78 31.09 -38.34
C SER A 567 -8.00 30.30 -38.87
N GLN A 568 -9.13 31.00 -39.10
CA GLN A 568 -10.35 30.35 -39.63
C GLN A 568 -10.13 29.66 -40.98
N GLU A 569 -9.18 30.15 -41.79
CA GLU A 569 -8.84 29.58 -43.09
C GLU A 569 -8.05 28.27 -43.01
N GLU A 570 -7.46 27.99 -41.85
CA GLU A 570 -6.63 26.78 -41.59
C GLU A 570 -7.41 25.65 -40.89
N VAL A 571 -8.70 25.84 -40.61
CA VAL A 571 -9.55 24.84 -39.97
C VAL A 571 -10.53 24.24 -40.98
N HIS A 572 -10.23 23.04 -41.44
CA HIS A 572 -11.17 22.27 -42.25
C HIS A 572 -11.86 21.21 -41.37
N PHE A 573 -13.19 21.27 -41.36
CA PHE A 573 -14.00 20.43 -40.48
C PHE A 573 -15.14 19.77 -41.26
N ILE A 574 -15.13 18.44 -41.33
CA ILE A 574 -16.20 17.62 -41.91
C ILE A 574 -16.75 16.74 -40.81
N ALA A 575 -17.71 17.24 -40.04
CA ALA A 575 -18.45 16.40 -39.09
C ALA A 575 -19.89 16.94 -38.96
N SER A 576 -20.84 16.19 -39.48
CA SER A 576 -22.27 16.52 -39.46
C SER A 576 -22.96 16.31 -38.12
N ASN A 577 -22.33 15.65 -37.15
CA ASN A 577 -22.96 15.10 -35.94
C ASN A 577 -22.43 15.64 -34.60
N VAL A 578 -21.61 16.69 -34.58
CA VAL A 578 -21.05 17.22 -33.32
C VAL A 578 -22.17 17.83 -32.46
N ARG A 579 -22.40 17.23 -31.29
CA ARG A 579 -23.40 17.66 -30.31
C ARG A 579 -22.79 18.48 -29.16
N GLU A 580 -21.55 18.23 -28.82
CA GLU A 580 -20.85 18.90 -27.73
C GLU A 580 -19.59 19.61 -28.25
N LEU A 581 -19.66 20.92 -28.30
CA LEU A 581 -18.56 21.81 -28.63
C LEU A 581 -18.08 22.53 -27.36
N SER A 582 -16.77 22.56 -27.15
CA SER A 582 -16.20 23.40 -26.11
C SER A 582 -16.59 24.88 -26.35
N PRO A 583 -16.94 25.65 -25.30
CA PRO A 583 -17.27 27.08 -25.40
C PRO A 583 -16.19 27.90 -26.08
N PHE A 584 -14.96 27.44 -26.08
CA PHE A 584 -13.80 28.09 -26.70
C PHE A 584 -13.83 28.06 -28.23
N LEU A 585 -14.53 27.08 -28.81
CA LEU A 585 -14.68 26.97 -30.29
C LEU A 585 -15.96 27.63 -30.82
N GLY A 586 -16.80 28.18 -29.94
CA GLY A 586 -18.08 28.81 -30.33
C GLY A 586 -17.97 30.03 -31.27
N SER A 587 -16.75 30.57 -31.49
CA SER A 587 -16.46 31.65 -32.43
C SER A 587 -16.02 31.16 -33.81
N ILE A 588 -15.79 29.87 -34.01
CA ILE A 588 -15.37 29.29 -35.30
C ILE A 588 -16.62 28.94 -36.12
N LYS A 589 -16.77 29.56 -37.30
CA LYS A 589 -17.82 29.19 -38.24
C LYS A 589 -17.44 27.88 -38.92
N PHE A 590 -18.22 26.85 -38.70
CA PHE A 590 -18.07 25.56 -39.38
C PHE A 590 -18.77 25.61 -40.74
N SER A 591 -18.09 25.23 -41.80
CA SER A 591 -18.73 24.96 -43.10
C SER A 591 -19.36 23.56 -43.04
N HIS A 592 -20.65 23.52 -43.18
CA HIS A 592 -21.45 22.27 -43.25
C HIS A 592 -21.23 21.53 -44.57
#